data_266ecdde61bf37f4bca5443471f06ca0
#
_entry.id   266ecdde61bf37f4bca5443471f06ca0
#
_cell.length_a   1.000
_cell.length_b   1.000
_cell.length_c   1.000
_cell.angle_alpha   90.00
_cell.angle_beta   90.00
_cell.angle_gamma   90.00
#
_symmetry.space_group_name_H-M   'P 1'
#
loop_
_entity.id
_entity.type
_entity.pdbx_description
1 polymer ?
#
loop_
_entity_poly.entity_id
_entity_poly.type
_entity_poly.pdbx_seq_one_letter_code
_entity_poly.pdbx_strand_id
1 'polypeptide(L)'
;MQCQVNTKKQKTLNILLTLSLILFTSSIVVAEQIGSVSTKFKMLGANDKIVIEAFDDPDVAGATCYLSRAKTGGVSGVVGIAEDTSDASIACRQIGPISLPEKIKNGQEDGKEVFKKSTSLLFKSLQVVRFYDAKRNVLVYLTYSDRIIEGSPKNSISIIPITPWH
;
A
#
# COMPACT_ATOMS: atom_id res chain seq x y z
N MET A 1 21.05 45.40 -41.84
CA MET A 1 19.72 44.76 -41.79
C MET A 1 19.91 43.37 -41.19
N GLN A 2 19.88 43.21 -39.88
CA GLN A 2 20.19 41.96 -39.21
C GLN A 2 19.11 41.63 -38.17
N CYS A 3 18.50 40.61 -38.43
CA CYS A 3 17.80 39.54 -37.71
C CYS A 3 17.55 39.76 -36.17
N GLN A 4 16.38 40.32 -35.83
CA GLN A 4 15.81 40.36 -34.48
C GLN A 4 14.65 39.34 -34.39
N VAL A 5 14.90 38.09 -34.74
CA VAL A 5 13.87 37.04 -34.64
C VAL A 5 14.49 35.79 -34.01
N ASN A 6 14.79 35.78 -32.73
CA ASN A 6 14.95 34.47 -32.07
C ASN A 6 14.84 34.45 -30.53
N THR A 7 14.77 35.58 -29.86
CA THR A 7 14.78 35.62 -28.40
C THR A 7 13.41 35.33 -27.78
N LYS A 8 12.29 35.59 -28.46
CA LYS A 8 10.94 35.33 -27.95
C LYS A 8 10.56 33.83 -27.99
N LYS A 9 10.98 33.13 -29.08
CA LYS A 9 10.72 31.67 -29.23
C LYS A 9 11.53 30.85 -28.21
N GLN A 10 12.73 31.29 -27.88
CA GLN A 10 13.59 30.59 -26.93
C GLN A 10 13.09 30.72 -25.47
N LYS A 11 12.53 31.88 -25.12
CA LYS A 11 11.93 32.10 -23.78
C LYS A 11 10.63 31.30 -23.57
N THR A 12 9.78 31.20 -24.60
CA THR A 12 8.56 30.39 -24.52
C THR A 12 8.86 28.89 -24.50
N LEU A 13 9.89 28.43 -25.21
CA LEU A 13 10.30 27.03 -25.17
C LEU A 13 10.89 26.63 -23.83
N ASN A 14 11.67 27.51 -23.20
CA ASN A 14 12.21 27.25 -21.86
C ASN A 14 11.14 27.29 -20.76
N ILE A 15 10.11 28.13 -20.87
CA ILE A 15 8.99 28.18 -19.93
C ILE A 15 8.12 26.93 -20.06
N LEU A 16 7.92 26.40 -21.26
CA LEU A 16 7.21 25.13 -21.48
C LEU A 16 8.00 23.91 -20.97
N LEU A 17 9.34 23.95 -21.03
CA LEU A 17 10.18 22.86 -20.55
C LEU A 17 10.28 22.85 -18.99
N THR A 18 10.19 24.00 -18.33
CA THR A 18 10.19 24.10 -16.86
C THR A 18 8.82 23.78 -16.24
N LEU A 19 7.73 23.91 -16.99
CA LEU A 19 6.37 23.60 -16.50
C LEU A 19 6.04 22.11 -16.56
N SER A 20 6.84 21.31 -17.30
CA SER A 20 6.62 19.86 -17.45
C SER A 20 7.28 18.99 -16.37
N LEU A 21 7.98 19.58 -15.39
CA LEU A 21 8.65 18.86 -14.33
C LEU A 21 7.96 19.05 -12.96
N ILE A 22 6.63 19.12 -12.97
CA ILE A 22 5.85 18.86 -11.75
C ILE A 22 5.80 17.33 -11.62
N LEU A 23 6.82 16.78 -10.99
CA LEU A 23 6.87 15.41 -10.55
C LEU A 23 5.63 15.13 -9.70
N PHE A 24 4.75 14.30 -10.22
CA PHE A 24 3.77 13.58 -9.40
C PHE A 24 4.57 12.70 -8.43
N THR A 25 4.84 13.20 -7.24
CA THR A 25 5.36 12.38 -6.14
C THR A 25 4.20 11.51 -5.67
N SER A 26 4.00 10.38 -6.36
CA SER A 26 3.17 9.31 -5.81
C SER A 26 3.87 8.84 -4.55
N SER A 27 3.27 9.07 -3.39
CA SER A 27 3.75 8.54 -2.11
C SER A 27 3.67 7.03 -2.19
N ILE A 28 4.81 6.37 -2.40
CA ILE A 28 4.90 4.91 -2.31
C ILE A 28 4.83 4.59 -0.81
N VAL A 29 3.74 3.99 -0.37
CA VAL A 29 3.63 3.47 0.99
C VAL A 29 4.54 2.26 1.11
N VAL A 30 5.62 2.41 1.86
CA VAL A 30 6.58 1.34 2.13
C VAL A 30 6.23 0.73 3.48
N ALA A 31 5.94 -0.57 3.50
CA ALA A 31 5.77 -1.28 4.75
C ALA A 31 7.13 -1.58 5.39
N GLU A 32 7.23 -1.34 6.69
CA GLU A 32 8.37 -1.70 7.52
C GLU A 32 8.21 -3.12 8.04
N GLN A 33 9.24 -3.97 7.89
CA GLN A 33 9.22 -5.30 8.49
C GLN A 33 9.53 -5.20 9.98
N ILE A 34 8.54 -5.48 10.83
CA ILE A 34 8.66 -5.47 12.29
C ILE A 34 9.33 -6.74 12.81
N GLY A 35 9.05 -7.88 12.17
CA GLY A 35 9.62 -9.15 12.60
C GLY A 35 9.25 -10.33 11.71
N SER A 36 9.80 -11.50 12.03
CA SER A 36 9.42 -12.75 11.35
C SER A 36 9.70 -13.97 12.22
N VAL A 37 8.94 -15.06 11.95
CA VAL A 37 9.13 -16.38 12.57
C VAL A 37 9.33 -17.40 11.46
N SER A 38 10.42 -18.19 11.54
CA SER A 38 10.67 -19.31 10.62
C SER A 38 9.69 -20.43 10.91
N THR A 39 9.06 -20.97 9.85
CA THR A 39 8.05 -22.04 9.96
C THR A 39 8.53 -23.36 9.40
N LYS A 40 9.37 -23.35 8.36
CA LYS A 40 9.91 -24.56 7.73
C LYS A 40 11.37 -24.37 7.36
N PHE A 41 12.20 -25.30 7.81
CA PHE A 41 13.60 -25.34 7.43
C PHE A 41 13.77 -25.74 5.95
N LYS A 42 14.68 -25.08 5.24
CA LYS A 42 15.12 -25.39 3.87
C LYS A 42 16.61 -25.66 3.90
N MET A 43 17.05 -26.73 3.26
CA MET A 43 18.47 -27.06 3.15
C MET A 43 19.24 -26.08 2.25
N LEU A 44 18.56 -25.46 1.30
CA LEU A 44 19.12 -24.48 0.37
C LEU A 44 18.28 -23.21 0.38
N GLY A 45 18.93 -22.06 0.63
CA GLY A 45 18.28 -20.75 0.68
C GLY A 45 17.63 -20.43 2.03
N ALA A 46 16.83 -19.38 2.06
CA ALA A 46 16.14 -18.93 3.26
C ALA A 46 15.00 -19.88 3.64
N ASN A 47 14.67 -19.98 4.93
CA ASN A 47 13.53 -20.75 5.45
C ASN A 47 12.20 -20.12 5.05
N ASP A 48 11.14 -20.95 4.98
CA ASP A 48 9.77 -20.44 4.98
C ASP A 48 9.51 -19.73 6.31
N LYS A 49 8.79 -18.62 6.28
CA LYS A 49 8.54 -17.78 7.46
C LYS A 49 7.21 -17.06 7.38
N ILE A 50 6.70 -16.68 8.54
CA ILE A 50 5.67 -15.64 8.64
C ILE A 50 6.39 -14.32 8.92
N VAL A 51 6.05 -13.28 8.16
CA VAL A 51 6.55 -11.92 8.35
C VAL A 51 5.45 -11.03 8.89
N ILE A 52 5.81 -10.07 9.73
CA ILE A 52 4.95 -9.01 10.23
C ILE A 52 5.48 -7.71 9.64
N GLU A 53 4.61 -6.99 8.94
CA GLU A 53 4.92 -5.70 8.31
C GLU A 53 3.95 -4.66 8.85
N ALA A 54 4.43 -3.44 9.10
CA ALA A 54 3.59 -2.29 9.47
C ALA A 54 3.58 -1.27 8.35
N PHE A 55 2.46 -0.60 8.15
CA PHE A 55 2.35 0.55 7.25
C PHE A 55 1.34 1.56 7.82
N ASP A 56 1.60 2.84 7.55
CA ASP A 56 0.69 3.93 7.89
C ASP A 56 -0.26 4.21 6.72
N ASP A 57 -1.49 4.61 7.04
CA ASP A 57 -2.42 5.08 6.01
C ASP A 57 -1.91 6.40 5.43
N PRO A 58 -1.67 6.50 4.11
CA PRO A 58 -1.07 7.69 3.50
C PRO A 58 -1.95 8.93 3.54
N ASP A 59 -3.25 8.76 3.75
CA ASP A 59 -4.24 9.85 3.75
C ASP A 59 -4.80 10.14 5.14
N VAL A 60 -4.54 9.26 6.12
CA VAL A 60 -5.09 9.36 7.48
C VAL A 60 -3.97 9.26 8.50
N ALA A 61 -3.40 10.41 8.86
CA ALA A 61 -2.43 10.47 9.94
C ALA A 61 -3.02 9.88 11.23
N GLY A 62 -2.21 9.12 11.96
CA GLY A 62 -2.63 8.46 13.21
C GLY A 62 -3.33 7.11 13.02
N ALA A 63 -3.39 6.58 11.81
CA ALA A 63 -3.88 5.23 11.50
C ALA A 63 -2.73 4.35 11.00
N THR A 64 -2.42 3.28 11.72
CA THR A 64 -1.39 2.28 11.37
C THR A 64 -1.99 0.90 11.30
N CYS A 65 -1.58 0.12 10.30
CA CYS A 65 -1.96 -1.27 10.11
C CYS A 65 -0.76 -2.19 10.21
N TYR A 66 -0.96 -3.32 10.84
CA TYR A 66 -0.02 -4.44 10.93
C TYR A 66 -0.55 -5.60 10.10
N LEU A 67 0.29 -6.12 9.21
CA LEU A 67 -0.05 -7.19 8.29
C LEU A 67 0.85 -8.40 8.56
N SER A 68 0.27 -9.58 8.79
CA SER A 68 1.03 -10.83 8.84
C SER A 68 0.73 -11.68 7.63
N ARG A 69 1.77 -12.26 7.02
CA ARG A 69 1.65 -13.13 5.85
C ARG A 69 2.78 -14.15 5.79
N ALA A 70 2.51 -15.28 5.17
CA ALA A 70 3.54 -16.25 4.87
C ALA A 70 4.45 -15.75 3.72
N LYS A 71 5.74 -16.06 3.84
CA LYS A 71 6.75 -15.83 2.80
C LYS A 71 7.53 -17.10 2.55
N THR A 72 7.49 -17.58 1.31
CA THR A 72 8.20 -18.77 0.89
C THR A 72 9.70 -18.50 0.77
N GLY A 73 10.50 -19.37 1.34
CA GLY A 73 11.95 -19.37 1.26
C GLY A 73 12.50 -20.29 0.17
N GLY A 74 13.79 -20.67 0.33
CA GLY A 74 14.51 -21.53 -0.63
C GLY A 74 14.93 -20.77 -1.89
N VAL A 75 15.54 -21.50 -2.84
CA VAL A 75 16.01 -20.91 -4.11
C VAL A 75 14.85 -20.35 -4.94
N SER A 76 13.73 -21.05 -4.98
CA SER A 76 12.52 -20.59 -5.68
C SER A 76 11.92 -19.32 -5.09
N GLY A 77 12.01 -19.12 -3.77
CA GLY A 77 11.61 -17.87 -3.11
C GLY A 77 12.54 -16.70 -3.43
N VAL A 78 13.85 -16.96 -3.53
CA VAL A 78 14.84 -15.92 -3.87
C VAL A 78 14.68 -15.41 -5.30
N VAL A 79 14.41 -16.31 -6.26
CA VAL A 79 14.16 -15.93 -7.66
C VAL A 79 12.71 -15.51 -7.93
N GLY A 80 11.86 -15.43 -6.90
CA GLY A 80 10.48 -14.99 -7.02
C GLY A 80 9.53 -15.93 -7.78
N ILE A 81 9.96 -17.17 -8.01
CA ILE A 81 9.15 -18.20 -8.72
C ILE A 81 8.19 -18.90 -7.73
N ALA A 82 8.58 -18.96 -6.45
CA ALA A 82 7.70 -19.55 -5.43
C ALA A 82 6.49 -18.66 -5.19
N GLU A 83 5.33 -19.28 -5.18
CA GLU A 83 4.08 -18.63 -4.89
C GLU A 83 3.92 -18.45 -3.37
N ASP A 84 3.98 -17.21 -2.89
CA ASP A 84 3.58 -16.91 -1.52
C ASP A 84 2.07 -17.13 -1.36
N THR A 85 1.65 -17.62 -0.21
CA THR A 85 0.23 -17.82 0.06
C THR A 85 -0.49 -16.46 0.04
N SER A 86 -1.71 -16.46 -0.51
CA SER A 86 -2.56 -15.26 -0.53
C SER A 86 -3.20 -14.97 0.83
N ASP A 87 -2.90 -15.77 1.86
CA ASP A 87 -3.39 -15.58 3.20
C ASP A 87 -2.64 -14.45 3.90
N ALA A 88 -3.39 -13.45 4.34
CA ALA A 88 -2.88 -12.39 5.17
C ALA A 88 -3.90 -12.05 6.26
N SER A 89 -3.40 -11.72 7.44
CA SER A 89 -4.20 -11.18 8.54
C SER A 89 -3.81 -9.72 8.75
N ILE A 90 -4.80 -8.88 9.04
CA ILE A 90 -4.61 -7.45 9.25
C ILE A 90 -5.13 -7.03 10.62
N ALA A 91 -4.39 -6.14 11.30
CA ALA A 91 -4.81 -5.48 12.53
C ALA A 91 -4.42 -4.00 12.46
N CYS A 92 -5.40 -3.10 12.50
CA CYS A 92 -5.16 -1.66 12.43
C CYS A 92 -5.48 -1.00 13.77
N ARG A 93 -4.76 0.09 14.08
CA ARG A 93 -4.90 0.83 15.34
C ARG A 93 -4.82 2.32 15.09
N GLN A 94 -5.56 3.07 15.90
CA GLN A 94 -5.32 4.50 16.08
C GLN A 94 -4.08 4.65 16.96
N ILE A 95 -3.07 5.37 16.47
CA ILE A 95 -1.79 5.63 17.16
C ILE A 95 -1.53 7.12 17.37
N GLY A 96 -2.48 7.96 17.00
CA GLY A 96 -2.43 9.41 17.13
C GLY A 96 -3.79 10.04 16.88
N PRO A 97 -3.90 11.38 16.95
CA PRO A 97 -5.13 12.07 16.61
C PRO A 97 -5.48 11.83 15.14
N ILE A 98 -6.74 11.48 14.86
CA ILE A 98 -7.25 11.28 13.50
C ILE A 98 -8.14 12.46 13.11
N SER A 99 -7.80 13.09 11.99
CA SER A 99 -8.62 14.09 11.31
C SER A 99 -8.88 13.64 9.88
N LEU A 100 -10.12 13.34 9.56
CA LEU A 100 -10.47 12.83 8.23
C LEU A 100 -10.67 13.98 7.22
N PRO A 101 -10.05 13.89 6.03
CA PRO A 101 -10.39 14.74 4.89
C PRO A 101 -11.87 14.59 4.48
N GLU A 102 -12.48 15.66 3.95
CA GLU A 102 -13.88 15.66 3.56
C GLU A 102 -14.22 14.57 2.51
N LYS A 103 -13.30 14.30 1.59
CA LYS A 103 -13.47 13.25 0.57
C LYS A 103 -13.58 11.82 1.16
N ILE A 104 -12.98 11.58 2.32
CA ILE A 104 -13.17 10.33 3.05
C ILE A 104 -14.50 10.34 3.78
N LYS A 105 -14.83 11.43 4.49
CA LYS A 105 -16.08 11.56 5.24
C LYS A 105 -17.34 11.40 4.37
N ASN A 106 -17.29 11.85 3.13
CA ASN A 106 -18.41 11.77 2.19
C ASN A 106 -18.38 10.53 1.28
N GLY A 107 -17.47 9.56 1.54
CA GLY A 107 -17.39 8.29 0.82
C GLY A 107 -16.76 8.36 -0.57
N GLN A 108 -16.22 9.51 -1.01
CA GLN A 108 -15.60 9.64 -2.34
C GLN A 108 -14.34 8.80 -2.49
N GLU A 109 -13.71 8.40 -1.39
CA GLU A 109 -12.53 7.55 -1.37
C GLU A 109 -12.77 6.16 -0.77
N ASP A 110 -14.03 5.71 -0.73
CA ASP A 110 -14.35 4.35 -0.33
C ASP A 110 -13.76 3.33 -1.31
N GLY A 111 -13.09 2.30 -0.77
CA GLY A 111 -12.38 1.31 -1.57
C GLY A 111 -11.02 1.78 -2.12
N LYS A 112 -10.53 2.95 -1.71
CA LYS A 112 -9.20 3.42 -2.12
C LYS A 112 -8.12 2.48 -1.61
N GLU A 113 -7.22 2.07 -2.53
CA GLU A 113 -6.02 1.30 -2.19
C GLU A 113 -5.08 2.18 -1.36
N VAL A 114 -4.80 1.75 -0.13
CA VAL A 114 -3.89 2.41 0.82
C VAL A 114 -2.57 1.67 0.97
N PHE A 115 -2.53 0.41 0.54
CA PHE A 115 -1.32 -0.39 0.52
C PHE A 115 -1.42 -1.51 -0.53
N LYS A 116 -0.28 -1.77 -1.21
CA LYS A 116 -0.14 -2.88 -2.16
C LYS A 116 1.23 -3.51 -2.07
N LYS A 117 1.27 -4.83 -2.09
CA LYS A 117 2.50 -5.62 -2.11
C LYS A 117 2.42 -6.70 -3.18
N SER A 118 3.35 -6.68 -4.13
CA SER A 118 3.52 -7.80 -5.06
C SER A 118 4.06 -9.01 -4.29
N THR A 119 3.41 -10.16 -4.42
CA THR A 119 3.75 -11.41 -3.72
C THR A 119 4.32 -12.47 -4.65
N SER A 120 4.27 -12.25 -5.98
CA SER A 120 4.92 -13.11 -6.96
C SER A 120 5.27 -12.33 -8.23
N LEU A 121 6.18 -12.89 -9.06
CA LEU A 121 6.50 -12.37 -10.40
C LEU A 121 5.34 -12.53 -11.39
N LEU A 122 4.40 -13.44 -11.11
CA LEU A 122 3.31 -13.81 -11.99
C LEU A 122 1.95 -13.40 -11.39
N PHE A 123 1.66 -12.09 -11.40
CA PHE A 123 0.31 -11.52 -11.26
C PHE A 123 -0.41 -11.73 -9.92
N LYS A 124 0.32 -11.84 -8.78
CA LYS A 124 -0.30 -11.78 -7.46
C LYS A 124 0.10 -10.52 -6.73
N SER A 125 -0.86 -9.79 -6.23
CA SER A 125 -0.62 -8.75 -5.23
C SER A 125 -1.58 -8.90 -4.06
N LEU A 126 -1.09 -8.56 -2.89
CA LEU A 126 -1.86 -8.35 -1.68
C LEU A 126 -2.18 -6.86 -1.61
N GLN A 127 -3.45 -6.55 -1.47
CA GLN A 127 -3.96 -5.18 -1.43
C GLN A 127 -4.66 -4.92 -0.11
N VAL A 128 -4.60 -3.67 0.34
CA VAL A 128 -5.43 -3.17 1.43
C VAL A 128 -6.18 -1.95 0.94
N VAL A 129 -7.49 -1.97 1.07
CA VAL A 129 -8.38 -0.85 0.75
C VAL A 129 -9.07 -0.33 2.00
N ARG A 130 -9.40 0.96 1.99
CA ARG A 130 -10.05 1.65 3.10
C ARG A 130 -11.46 2.04 2.75
N PHE A 131 -12.36 1.94 3.75
CA PHE A 131 -13.72 2.48 3.74
C PHE A 131 -13.96 3.30 5.01
N TYR A 132 -14.94 4.20 4.99
CA TYR A 132 -15.38 4.92 6.16
C TYR A 132 -16.86 4.65 6.46
N ASP A 133 -17.15 4.03 7.60
CA ASP A 133 -18.52 3.91 8.11
C ASP A 133 -18.86 5.16 8.92
N ALA A 134 -19.50 6.13 8.26
CA ALA A 134 -19.90 7.40 8.88
C ALA A 134 -20.91 7.20 10.02
N LYS A 135 -21.78 6.18 9.94
CA LYS A 135 -22.77 5.90 10.97
C LYS A 135 -22.13 5.51 12.31
N ARG A 136 -21.01 4.79 12.25
CA ARG A 136 -20.31 4.28 13.44
C ARG A 136 -19.03 5.05 13.76
N ASN A 137 -18.64 6.01 12.92
CA ASN A 137 -17.40 6.77 12.99
C ASN A 137 -16.17 5.86 13.07
N VAL A 138 -16.07 4.90 12.13
CA VAL A 138 -14.97 3.94 12.08
C VAL A 138 -14.36 3.87 10.69
N LEU A 139 -13.03 3.68 10.64
CA LEU A 139 -12.32 3.27 9.43
C LEU A 139 -12.32 1.75 9.34
N VAL A 140 -12.61 1.21 8.16
CA VAL A 140 -12.60 -0.22 7.87
C VAL A 140 -11.52 -0.49 6.83
N TYR A 141 -10.58 -1.37 7.15
CA TYR A 141 -9.51 -1.80 6.27
C TYR A 141 -9.76 -3.24 5.85
N LEU A 142 -9.85 -3.48 4.55
CA LEU A 142 -10.02 -4.81 3.95
C LEU A 142 -8.73 -5.19 3.23
N THR A 143 -8.10 -6.28 3.65
CA THR A 143 -7.01 -6.90 2.89
C THR A 143 -7.53 -8.07 2.08
N TYR A 144 -7.08 -8.19 0.84
CA TYR A 144 -7.42 -9.29 -0.07
C TYR A 144 -6.32 -9.49 -1.11
N SER A 145 -6.35 -10.66 -1.75
CA SER A 145 -5.44 -10.98 -2.87
C SER A 145 -6.19 -10.83 -4.19
N ASP A 146 -5.56 -10.23 -5.19
CA ASP A 146 -6.12 -10.03 -6.54
C ASP A 146 -6.01 -11.27 -7.45
N ARG A 147 -5.58 -12.42 -6.91
CA ARG A 147 -5.57 -13.65 -7.70
C ARG A 147 -6.97 -14.08 -8.08
N ILE A 148 -7.19 -14.22 -9.38
CA ILE A 148 -8.39 -14.88 -9.92
C ILE A 148 -8.18 -16.40 -9.78
N ILE A 149 -8.83 -16.97 -8.77
CA ILE A 149 -8.97 -18.43 -8.61
C ILE A 149 -10.47 -18.76 -8.62
N GLU A 150 -10.80 -19.96 -9.00
CA GLU A 150 -12.17 -20.46 -8.78
C GLU A 150 -12.46 -20.42 -7.28
N GLY A 151 -13.47 -19.66 -6.89
CA GLY A 151 -13.86 -19.44 -5.50
C GLY A 151 -13.66 -17.99 -5.03
N SER A 152 -13.98 -17.74 -3.76
CA SER A 152 -13.84 -16.42 -3.15
C SER A 152 -12.37 -16.12 -2.82
N PRO A 153 -11.88 -14.90 -3.09
CA PRO A 153 -10.54 -14.51 -2.67
C PRO A 153 -10.44 -14.50 -1.15
N LYS A 154 -9.30 -14.96 -0.62
CA LYS A 154 -9.01 -14.88 0.81
C LYS A 154 -8.90 -13.42 1.22
N ASN A 155 -9.57 -13.09 2.30
CA ASN A 155 -9.66 -11.72 2.80
C ASN A 155 -9.69 -11.67 4.32
N SER A 156 -9.39 -10.49 4.87
CA SER A 156 -9.47 -10.18 6.29
C SER A 156 -9.80 -8.70 6.47
N ILE A 157 -10.50 -8.35 7.53
CA ILE A 157 -10.82 -6.96 7.86
C ILE A 157 -10.25 -6.55 9.20
N SER A 158 -9.98 -5.26 9.34
CA SER A 158 -9.69 -4.59 10.61
C SER A 158 -10.43 -3.26 10.69
N ILE A 159 -10.80 -2.86 11.91
CA ILE A 159 -11.60 -1.66 12.15
C ILE A 159 -10.88 -0.77 13.14
N ILE A 160 -10.81 0.54 12.85
CA ILE A 160 -10.33 1.57 13.77
C ILE A 160 -11.50 2.47 14.17
N PRO A 161 -12.05 2.36 15.38
CA PRO A 161 -12.92 3.38 15.94
C PRO A 161 -12.15 4.72 16.07
N ILE A 162 -12.71 5.81 15.54
CA ILE A 162 -12.09 7.13 15.68
C ILE A 162 -12.52 7.71 17.01
N THR A 163 -11.58 7.79 17.95
CA THR A 163 -11.81 8.29 19.29
C THR A 163 -10.95 9.53 19.57
N PRO A 164 -11.37 10.41 20.53
CA PRO A 164 -10.49 11.48 20.99
C PRO A 164 -9.15 10.91 21.45
N TRP A 165 -8.08 11.58 21.04
CA TRP A 165 -6.72 11.19 21.41
C TRP A 165 -6.28 12.00 22.63
N HIS A 166 -5.91 11.31 23.71
CA HIS A 166 -5.49 11.90 25.00
C HIS A 166 -4.04 11.59 25.28
#